data_ea5ca3a59eba2692b0e95647796dae5b
#
_entry.id   ea5ca3a59eba2692b0e95647796dae5b
#
_cell.length_a   1.000
_cell.length_b   1.000
_cell.length_c   1.000
_cell.angle_alpha   90.00
_cell.angle_beta   90.00
_cell.angle_gamma   90.00
#
_symmetry.space_group_name_H-M   'P 1'
#
loop_
_entity.id
_entity.type
_entity.pdbx_description
1 polymer ?
#
loop_
_entity_poly.entity_id
_entity_poly.type
_entity_poly.pdbx_seq_one_letter_code
_entity_poly.pdbx_strand_id
1 'polypeptide(L)'
;MFDIIADSACDFTPEMAQKIGVEIVPFYVSLDGEHYRKEGKEIAVRDFYQFMVDNPSAYPKTSLASIEDFEEVFRRQAKAGRPTLCLCFTGKMSGCVGSARNARELVLEDYPDAKIEVMDSAAATVTEATMVENAVAIRDAGCTLDEAVTWLEAEKSTNNIFFTVGNLDYLIKGGRIGKVSGRAANLLGIKPMILFKDGEIFSGGVARGRQKSFEKALEQLMNYLDANGGTPDDYRIIVGYGYDEEEGKRLWMQTRAALRAKYPCLLYTS
;
A
#
# COMPACT_ATOMS: atom_id res chain seq x y z
N MET A 1 -18.98 -1.53 -17.47
CA MET A 1 -17.53 -1.75 -17.21
C MET A 1 -16.92 -0.40 -16.84
N PHE A 2 -16.03 -0.31 -15.88
CA PHE A 2 -15.37 0.93 -15.44
C PHE A 2 -13.85 0.74 -15.46
N ASP A 3 -13.11 1.85 -15.57
CA ASP A 3 -11.65 1.83 -15.51
C ASP A 3 -11.17 2.02 -14.08
N ILE A 4 -10.00 1.47 -13.77
CA ILE A 4 -9.40 1.54 -12.43
C ILE A 4 -8.08 2.29 -12.52
N ILE A 5 -7.93 3.28 -11.64
CA ILE A 5 -6.73 4.08 -11.43
C ILE A 5 -6.30 3.88 -9.98
N ALA A 6 -5.01 3.75 -9.75
CA ALA A 6 -4.44 3.76 -8.40
C ALA A 6 -3.21 4.67 -8.38
N ASP A 7 -2.80 5.13 -7.20
CA ASP A 7 -1.48 5.72 -7.07
C ASP A 7 -0.39 4.66 -6.85
N SER A 8 0.87 5.05 -6.96
CA SER A 8 1.99 4.07 -6.93
C SER A 8 2.27 3.48 -5.54
N ALA A 9 1.60 3.95 -4.48
CA ALA A 9 1.75 3.35 -3.15
C ALA A 9 1.10 1.96 -3.04
N CYS A 10 0.38 1.51 -4.07
CA CYS A 10 -0.07 0.12 -4.21
C CYS A 10 1.07 -0.87 -4.59
N ASP A 11 2.30 -0.39 -4.80
CA ASP A 11 3.50 -1.18 -5.09
C ASP A 11 3.42 -2.06 -6.36
N PHE A 12 2.51 -1.77 -7.29
CA PHE A 12 2.48 -2.49 -8.57
C PHE A 12 3.62 -2.03 -9.48
N THR A 13 4.30 -3.01 -10.08
CA THR A 13 5.18 -2.70 -11.20
C THR A 13 4.34 -2.29 -12.43
N PRO A 14 4.92 -1.55 -13.39
CA PRO A 14 4.21 -1.22 -14.62
C PRO A 14 3.65 -2.45 -15.34
N GLU A 15 4.37 -3.57 -15.33
CA GLU A 15 3.95 -4.83 -15.95
C GLU A 15 2.76 -5.46 -15.20
N MET A 16 2.77 -5.43 -13.87
CA MET A 16 1.64 -5.92 -13.06
C MET A 16 0.39 -5.10 -13.33
N ALA A 17 0.49 -3.78 -13.29
CA ALA A 17 -0.62 -2.87 -13.53
C ALA A 17 -1.19 -3.05 -14.95
N GLN A 18 -0.33 -3.13 -15.95
CA GLN A 18 -0.74 -3.37 -17.34
C GLN A 18 -1.48 -4.70 -17.50
N LYS A 19 -1.00 -5.77 -16.87
CA LYS A 19 -1.58 -7.11 -16.95
C LYS A 19 -3.03 -7.15 -16.46
N ILE A 20 -3.36 -6.38 -15.43
CA ILE A 20 -4.70 -6.33 -14.84
C ILE A 20 -5.54 -5.14 -15.30
N GLY A 21 -5.01 -4.33 -16.23
CA GLY A 21 -5.71 -3.18 -16.80
C GLY A 21 -5.99 -2.08 -15.78
N VAL A 22 -4.99 -1.75 -14.96
CA VAL A 22 -5.00 -0.64 -13.99
C VAL A 22 -4.02 0.42 -14.45
N GLU A 23 -4.39 1.68 -14.35
CA GLU A 23 -3.50 2.80 -14.60
C GLU A 23 -2.93 3.34 -13.30
N ILE A 24 -1.60 3.54 -13.25
CA ILE A 24 -0.90 4.05 -12.07
C ILE A 24 -0.55 5.52 -12.25
N VAL A 25 -0.99 6.35 -11.31
CA VAL A 25 -0.55 7.74 -11.15
C VAL A 25 0.60 7.75 -10.15
N PRO A 26 1.84 8.06 -10.58
CA PRO A 26 3.02 7.89 -9.75
C PRO A 26 3.17 8.98 -8.68
N PHE A 27 3.66 8.58 -7.52
CA PHE A 27 4.29 9.51 -6.58
C PHE A 27 5.60 10.04 -7.16
N TYR A 28 6.09 11.09 -6.55
CA TYR A 28 7.41 11.63 -6.85
C TYR A 28 8.40 11.25 -5.76
N VAL A 29 9.62 10.93 -6.16
CA VAL A 29 10.74 10.61 -5.26
C VAL A 29 11.94 11.48 -5.60
N SER A 30 12.68 11.88 -4.58
CA SER A 30 13.89 12.68 -4.71
C SER A 30 15.01 12.07 -3.88
N LEU A 31 16.17 11.83 -4.50
CA LEU A 31 17.36 11.29 -3.86
C LEU A 31 18.18 12.38 -3.14
N ASP A 32 18.12 13.61 -3.63
CA ASP A 32 18.86 14.78 -3.13
C ASP A 32 18.00 15.78 -2.36
N GLY A 33 16.68 15.60 -2.38
CA GLY A 33 15.71 16.47 -1.74
C GLY A 33 15.32 17.72 -2.55
N GLU A 34 15.85 17.85 -3.76
CA GLU A 34 15.64 19.00 -4.66
C GLU A 34 14.99 18.58 -5.98
N HIS A 35 15.49 17.53 -6.61
CA HIS A 35 15.02 17.05 -7.91
C HIS A 35 14.07 15.86 -7.71
N TYR A 36 12.80 16.08 -8.05
CA TYR A 36 11.76 15.08 -7.94
C TYR A 36 11.52 14.37 -9.28
N ARG A 37 11.42 13.04 -9.23
CA ARG A 37 11.19 12.15 -10.38
C ARG A 37 10.00 11.24 -10.12
N LYS A 38 9.24 10.94 -11.17
CA LYS A 38 8.08 10.04 -11.09
C LYS A 38 8.55 8.60 -10.86
N GLU A 39 8.08 8.02 -9.75
CA GLU A 39 8.36 6.64 -9.37
C GLU A 39 7.87 5.67 -10.44
N GLY A 40 8.69 4.66 -10.76
CA GLY A 40 8.36 3.64 -11.77
C GLY A 40 8.38 4.11 -13.22
N LYS A 41 8.42 5.43 -13.47
CA LYS A 41 8.52 6.01 -14.82
C LYS A 41 9.90 6.64 -15.10
N GLU A 42 10.36 7.50 -14.22
CA GLU A 42 11.62 8.26 -14.37
C GLU A 42 12.75 7.72 -13.49
N ILE A 43 12.40 6.94 -12.51
CA ILE A 43 13.33 6.20 -11.66
C ILE A 43 12.73 4.84 -11.33
N ALA A 44 13.48 3.77 -11.54
CA ALA A 44 13.05 2.44 -11.14
C ALA A 44 13.04 2.30 -9.62
N VAL A 45 12.04 1.62 -9.08
CA VAL A 45 11.90 1.38 -7.63
C VAL A 45 13.16 0.69 -7.07
N ARG A 46 13.72 -0.27 -7.82
CA ARG A 46 14.95 -0.95 -7.41
C ARG A 46 16.14 -0.02 -7.28
N ASP A 47 16.30 0.94 -8.20
CA ASP A 47 17.41 1.91 -8.17
C ASP A 47 17.25 2.87 -6.97
N PHE A 48 16.00 3.24 -6.65
CA PHE A 48 15.72 4.03 -5.46
C PHE A 48 16.14 3.31 -4.18
N TYR A 49 15.78 2.05 -4.02
CA TYR A 49 16.21 1.24 -2.87
C TYR A 49 17.72 0.99 -2.86
N GLN A 50 18.32 0.75 -4.03
CA GLN A 50 19.79 0.57 -4.12
C GLN A 50 20.52 1.82 -3.65
N PHE A 51 20.03 3.00 -4.05
CA PHE A 51 20.59 4.26 -3.54
C PHE A 51 20.55 4.35 -2.01
N MET A 52 19.43 3.95 -1.38
CA MET A 52 19.32 3.96 0.08
C MET A 52 20.27 2.98 0.75
N VAL A 53 20.52 1.84 0.14
CA VAL A 53 21.49 0.83 0.63
C VAL A 53 22.92 1.36 0.53
N ASP A 54 23.26 1.98 -0.61
CA ASP A 54 24.61 2.51 -0.86
C ASP A 54 24.88 3.79 -0.06
N ASN A 55 23.83 4.49 0.36
CA ASN A 55 23.92 5.76 1.07
C ASN A 55 23.09 5.74 2.38
N PRO A 56 23.49 4.97 3.41
CA PRO A 56 22.68 4.74 4.61
C PRO A 56 22.45 5.99 5.47
N SER A 57 23.17 7.08 5.22
CA SER A 57 22.97 8.37 5.87
C SER A 57 22.11 9.35 5.06
N ALA A 58 21.73 8.97 3.83
CA ALA A 58 20.82 9.75 3.01
C ALA A 58 19.36 9.44 3.39
N TYR A 59 18.54 10.47 3.36
CA TYR A 59 17.10 10.35 3.60
C TYR A 59 16.35 10.91 2.40
N PRO A 60 16.12 10.09 1.37
CA PRO A 60 15.32 10.48 0.22
C PRO A 60 13.96 11.03 0.64
N LYS A 61 13.42 11.92 -0.17
CA LYS A 61 12.09 12.52 0.04
C LYS A 61 11.09 12.00 -0.95
N THR A 62 9.83 12.06 -0.57
CA THR A 62 8.71 11.75 -1.47
C THR A 62 7.74 12.91 -1.52
N SER A 63 7.04 13.05 -2.63
CA SER A 63 5.89 13.92 -2.78
C SER A 63 4.74 13.13 -3.37
N LEU A 64 3.52 13.53 -3.02
CA LEU A 64 2.30 12.94 -3.57
C LEU A 64 2.18 13.22 -5.07
N ALA A 65 1.37 12.44 -5.77
CA ALA A 65 0.96 12.72 -7.14
C ALA A 65 0.22 14.07 -7.21
N SER A 66 0.54 14.88 -8.22
CA SER A 66 -0.01 16.23 -8.34
C SER A 66 -1.48 16.22 -8.79
N ILE A 67 -2.15 17.35 -8.66
CA ILE A 67 -3.49 17.54 -9.21
C ILE A 67 -3.47 17.35 -10.73
N GLU A 68 -2.47 17.89 -11.38
CA GLU A 68 -2.29 17.82 -12.83
C GLU A 68 -2.10 16.39 -13.34
N ASP A 69 -1.39 15.54 -12.57
CA ASP A 69 -1.21 14.13 -12.93
C ASP A 69 -2.54 13.38 -12.93
N PHE A 70 -3.38 13.59 -11.92
CA PHE A 70 -4.72 13.01 -11.86
C PHE A 70 -5.67 13.61 -12.89
N GLU A 71 -5.61 14.94 -13.09
CA GLU A 71 -6.44 15.64 -14.04
C GLU A 71 -6.22 15.13 -15.47
N GLU A 72 -4.96 14.93 -15.88
CA GLU A 72 -4.62 14.37 -17.20
C GLU A 72 -5.33 13.03 -17.43
N VAL A 73 -5.27 12.14 -16.45
CA VAL A 73 -5.88 10.82 -16.56
C VAL A 73 -7.41 10.92 -16.54
N PHE A 74 -7.99 11.68 -15.61
CA PHE A 74 -9.44 11.83 -15.49
C PHE A 74 -10.06 12.50 -16.71
N ARG A 75 -9.42 13.52 -17.30
CA ARG A 75 -9.89 14.14 -18.55
C ARG A 75 -9.92 13.16 -19.70
N ARG A 76 -8.93 12.31 -19.82
CA ARG A 76 -8.90 11.27 -20.85
C ARG A 76 -10.06 10.29 -20.67
N GLN A 77 -10.35 9.86 -19.46
CA GLN A 77 -11.45 8.95 -19.16
C GLN A 77 -12.82 9.62 -19.38
N ALA A 78 -13.00 10.85 -18.90
CA ALA A 78 -14.21 11.63 -19.08
C ALA A 78 -14.53 11.85 -20.58
N LYS A 79 -13.52 12.24 -21.37
CA LYS A 79 -13.64 12.40 -22.83
C LYS A 79 -14.02 11.11 -23.53
N ALA A 80 -13.59 9.95 -23.03
CA ALA A 80 -13.93 8.65 -23.56
C ALA A 80 -15.31 8.12 -23.05
N GLY A 81 -15.98 8.86 -22.17
CA GLY A 81 -17.24 8.44 -21.55
C GLY A 81 -17.10 7.23 -20.64
N ARG A 82 -15.93 7.01 -20.05
CA ARG A 82 -15.64 5.84 -19.22
C ARG A 82 -15.83 6.13 -17.74
N PRO A 83 -16.73 5.41 -17.05
CA PRO A 83 -16.79 5.43 -15.60
C PRO A 83 -15.44 5.01 -15.01
N THR A 84 -15.01 5.68 -13.95
CA THR A 84 -13.66 5.52 -13.42
C THR A 84 -13.68 5.42 -11.89
N LEU A 85 -12.98 4.42 -11.35
CA LEU A 85 -12.64 4.31 -9.94
C LEU A 85 -11.18 4.67 -9.74
N CYS A 86 -10.91 5.64 -8.87
CA CYS A 86 -9.55 5.99 -8.45
C CYS A 86 -9.38 5.60 -6.98
N LEU A 87 -8.51 4.62 -6.73
CA LEU A 87 -8.10 4.19 -5.39
C LEU A 87 -6.82 4.93 -5.01
N CYS A 88 -6.83 5.60 -3.87
CA CYS A 88 -5.69 6.36 -3.38
C CYS A 88 -5.19 5.82 -2.04
N PHE A 89 -3.88 5.91 -1.84
CA PHE A 89 -3.21 5.73 -0.57
C PHE A 89 -3.92 6.46 0.56
N THR A 90 -3.87 5.90 1.77
CA THR A 90 -4.57 6.45 2.94
C THR A 90 -4.38 7.96 3.13
N GLY A 91 -5.49 8.67 3.22
CA GLY A 91 -5.53 10.12 3.47
C GLY A 91 -4.98 10.55 4.83
N LYS A 92 -4.79 9.60 5.76
CA LYS A 92 -4.18 9.88 7.07
C LYS A 92 -2.66 10.01 7.03
N MET A 93 -2.01 9.54 5.96
CA MET A 93 -0.55 9.60 5.81
C MET A 93 -0.10 10.44 4.61
N SER A 94 -1.00 10.73 3.66
CA SER A 94 -0.72 11.51 2.46
C SER A 94 -1.90 12.39 2.07
N GLY A 95 -1.63 13.53 1.44
CA GLY A 95 -2.65 14.36 0.79
C GLY A 95 -3.08 13.86 -0.59
N CYS A 96 -2.63 12.68 -1.05
CA CYS A 96 -2.85 12.17 -2.40
C CYS A 96 -4.33 12.10 -2.78
N VAL A 97 -5.17 11.57 -1.90
CA VAL A 97 -6.62 11.53 -2.11
C VAL A 97 -7.22 12.94 -2.28
N GLY A 98 -6.64 13.94 -1.62
CA GLY A 98 -7.03 15.35 -1.79
C GLY A 98 -6.69 15.89 -3.18
N SER A 99 -5.49 15.58 -3.69
CA SER A 99 -5.11 15.91 -5.07
C SER A 99 -6.05 15.28 -6.10
N ALA A 100 -6.35 13.99 -5.95
CA ALA A 100 -7.26 13.29 -6.84
C ALA A 100 -8.68 13.87 -6.79
N ARG A 101 -9.20 14.21 -5.59
CA ARG A 101 -10.53 14.86 -5.47
C ARG A 101 -10.57 16.24 -6.12
N ASN A 102 -9.53 17.06 -5.92
CA ASN A 102 -9.44 18.36 -6.57
C ASN A 102 -9.37 18.24 -8.11
N ALA A 103 -8.58 17.29 -8.62
CA ALA A 103 -8.52 16.99 -10.04
C ALA A 103 -9.90 16.56 -10.59
N ARG A 104 -10.64 15.73 -9.86
CA ARG A 104 -12.00 15.33 -10.21
C ARG A 104 -12.92 16.55 -10.35
N GLU A 105 -12.92 17.46 -9.37
CA GLU A 105 -13.76 18.67 -9.43
C GLU A 105 -13.44 19.53 -10.66
N LEU A 106 -12.14 19.76 -10.98
CA LEU A 106 -11.73 20.48 -12.18
C LEU A 106 -12.21 19.79 -13.47
N VAL A 107 -12.17 18.47 -13.52
CA VAL A 107 -12.66 17.73 -14.70
C VAL A 107 -14.17 17.82 -14.83
N LEU A 108 -14.91 17.80 -13.72
CA LEU A 108 -16.37 17.90 -13.74
C LEU A 108 -16.89 19.29 -14.18
N GLU A 109 -16.08 20.36 -14.10
CA GLU A 109 -16.43 21.67 -14.67
C GLU A 109 -16.62 21.59 -16.20
N ASP A 110 -15.77 20.80 -16.89
CA ASP A 110 -15.83 20.64 -18.34
C ASP A 110 -16.64 19.41 -18.79
N TYR A 111 -16.75 18.39 -17.92
CA TYR A 111 -17.41 17.11 -18.18
C TYR A 111 -18.38 16.76 -17.04
N PRO A 112 -19.49 17.51 -16.89
CA PRO A 112 -20.39 17.38 -15.72
C PRO A 112 -21.06 16.00 -15.59
N ASP A 113 -21.18 15.25 -16.69
CA ASP A 113 -21.77 13.90 -16.70
C ASP A 113 -20.73 12.78 -16.48
N ALA A 114 -19.44 13.13 -16.30
CA ALA A 114 -18.39 12.13 -16.10
C ALA A 114 -18.57 11.43 -14.75
N LYS A 115 -18.50 10.10 -14.78
CA LYS A 115 -18.58 9.27 -13.57
C LYS A 115 -17.17 8.94 -13.08
N ILE A 116 -16.67 9.70 -12.13
CA ILE A 116 -15.36 9.51 -11.51
C ILE A 116 -15.54 9.41 -10.01
N GLU A 117 -15.20 8.26 -9.44
CA GLU A 117 -15.19 8.04 -7.99
C GLU A 117 -13.76 8.01 -7.45
N VAL A 118 -13.49 8.82 -6.44
CA VAL A 118 -12.19 8.90 -5.76
C VAL A 118 -12.32 8.39 -4.35
N MET A 119 -11.72 7.24 -4.09
CA MET A 119 -11.79 6.55 -2.82
C MET A 119 -10.47 6.66 -2.04
N ASP A 120 -10.56 7.06 -0.78
CA ASP A 120 -9.52 6.84 0.21
C ASP A 120 -9.54 5.36 0.58
N SER A 121 -8.51 4.62 0.20
CA SER A 121 -8.43 3.18 0.47
C SER A 121 -8.31 2.87 1.97
N ALA A 122 -7.90 3.84 2.79
CA ALA A 122 -7.42 3.62 4.16
C ALA A 122 -6.37 2.49 4.24
N ALA A 123 -5.65 2.26 3.15
CA ALA A 123 -4.68 1.19 2.95
C ALA A 123 -3.33 1.74 2.50
N ALA A 124 -2.33 0.89 2.46
CA ALA A 124 -0.97 1.19 2.06
C ALA A 124 -0.30 -0.08 1.50
N THR A 125 0.64 0.07 0.57
CA THR A 125 1.47 -1.02 0.06
C THR A 125 0.64 -2.26 -0.34
N VAL A 126 0.97 -3.43 0.19
CA VAL A 126 0.29 -4.71 -0.11
C VAL A 126 -1.22 -4.72 0.20
N THR A 127 -1.69 -3.92 1.15
CA THR A 127 -3.14 -3.85 1.43
C THR A 127 -3.86 -2.97 0.41
N GLU A 128 -3.22 -1.92 -0.08
CA GLU A 128 -3.74 -1.13 -1.20
C GLU A 128 -3.74 -1.94 -2.50
N ALA A 129 -2.64 -2.68 -2.77
CA ALA A 129 -2.59 -3.63 -3.87
C ALA A 129 -3.77 -4.61 -3.84
N THR A 130 -4.08 -5.16 -2.66
CA THR A 130 -5.22 -6.08 -2.49
C THR A 130 -6.55 -5.41 -2.84
N MET A 131 -6.77 -4.17 -2.40
CA MET A 131 -8.00 -3.44 -2.74
C MET A 131 -8.10 -3.17 -4.24
N VAL A 132 -6.99 -2.83 -4.90
CA VAL A 132 -6.96 -2.66 -6.36
C VAL A 132 -7.27 -3.97 -7.07
N GLU A 133 -6.69 -5.09 -6.66
CA GLU A 133 -6.99 -6.41 -7.23
C GLU A 133 -8.43 -6.85 -6.99
N ASN A 134 -9.01 -6.52 -5.83
CA ASN A 134 -10.43 -6.77 -5.56
C ASN A 134 -11.33 -5.89 -6.45
N ALA A 135 -10.98 -4.62 -6.67
CA ALA A 135 -11.67 -3.76 -7.61
C ALA A 135 -11.64 -4.35 -9.05
N VAL A 136 -10.49 -4.89 -9.45
CA VAL A 136 -10.34 -5.58 -10.74
C VAL A 136 -11.25 -6.82 -10.81
N ALA A 137 -11.26 -7.65 -9.78
CA ALA A 137 -12.10 -8.84 -9.73
C ALA A 137 -13.61 -8.50 -9.81
N ILE A 138 -14.03 -7.46 -9.10
CA ILE A 138 -15.41 -6.94 -9.10
C ILE A 138 -15.77 -6.41 -10.50
N ARG A 139 -14.90 -5.62 -11.12
CA ARG A 139 -15.06 -5.12 -12.50
C ARG A 139 -15.20 -6.27 -13.49
N ASP A 140 -14.33 -7.25 -13.41
CA ASP A 140 -14.25 -8.39 -14.35
C ASP A 140 -15.44 -9.36 -14.13
N ALA A 141 -16.03 -9.37 -12.95
CA ALA A 141 -17.32 -10.04 -12.66
C ALA A 141 -18.52 -9.32 -13.28
N GLY A 142 -18.33 -8.14 -13.89
CA GLY A 142 -19.39 -7.38 -14.56
C GLY A 142 -20.17 -6.43 -13.65
N CYS A 143 -19.74 -6.21 -12.43
CA CYS A 143 -20.38 -5.27 -11.51
C CYS A 143 -20.24 -3.81 -11.99
N THR A 144 -21.13 -2.97 -11.53
CA THR A 144 -21.12 -1.52 -11.78
C THR A 144 -20.09 -0.81 -10.90
N LEU A 145 -19.80 0.46 -11.23
CA LEU A 145 -18.93 1.31 -10.41
C LEU A 145 -19.50 1.48 -8.99
N ASP A 146 -20.79 1.72 -8.85
CA ASP A 146 -21.45 1.95 -7.56
C ASP A 146 -21.42 0.70 -6.67
N GLU A 147 -21.61 -0.48 -7.25
CA GLU A 147 -21.46 -1.75 -6.54
C GLU A 147 -19.99 -1.96 -6.08
N ALA A 148 -19.02 -1.67 -6.94
CA ALA A 148 -17.60 -1.77 -6.58
C ALA A 148 -17.25 -0.83 -5.42
N VAL A 149 -17.67 0.42 -5.47
CA VAL A 149 -17.48 1.40 -4.38
C VAL A 149 -18.08 0.88 -3.08
N THR A 150 -19.30 0.38 -3.13
CA THR A 150 -20.01 -0.15 -1.94
C THR A 150 -19.22 -1.31 -1.30
N TRP A 151 -18.75 -2.24 -2.10
CA TRP A 151 -17.97 -3.39 -1.66
C TRP A 151 -16.64 -2.97 -1.01
N LEU A 152 -15.89 -2.13 -1.70
CA LEU A 152 -14.58 -1.68 -1.24
C LEU A 152 -14.66 -0.79 0.01
N GLU A 153 -15.71 0.03 0.16
CA GLU A 153 -15.96 0.79 1.38
C GLU A 153 -16.16 -0.13 2.60
N ALA A 154 -16.87 -1.25 2.44
CA ALA A 154 -17.06 -2.22 3.50
C ALA A 154 -15.75 -2.97 3.86
N GLU A 155 -14.89 -3.20 2.86
CA GLU A 155 -13.66 -3.96 3.01
C GLU A 155 -12.53 -3.15 3.68
N LYS A 156 -12.43 -1.87 3.43
CA LYS A 156 -11.25 -1.07 3.82
C LYS A 156 -10.89 -1.12 5.30
N SER A 157 -11.86 -1.39 6.20
CA SER A 157 -11.59 -1.54 7.64
C SER A 157 -10.96 -2.88 8.02
N THR A 158 -10.90 -3.85 7.10
CA THR A 158 -10.35 -5.18 7.36
C THR A 158 -8.82 -5.27 7.12
N ASN A 159 -8.25 -4.24 6.49
CA ASN A 159 -6.84 -4.20 6.11
C ASN A 159 -5.92 -3.94 7.30
N ASN A 160 -5.01 -4.88 7.57
CA ASN A 160 -4.02 -4.76 8.63
C ASN A 160 -2.64 -5.19 8.14
N ILE A 161 -1.58 -4.47 8.56
CA ILE A 161 -0.20 -4.86 8.28
C ILE A 161 0.57 -4.94 9.59
N PHE A 162 1.23 -6.07 9.81
CA PHE A 162 2.17 -6.30 10.91
C PHE A 162 3.58 -6.28 10.34
N PHE A 163 4.38 -5.26 10.66
CA PHE A 163 5.67 -5.12 10.02
C PHE A 163 6.78 -4.65 10.96
N THR A 164 8.00 -4.80 10.50
CA THR A 164 9.21 -4.36 11.18
C THR A 164 10.15 -3.70 10.19
N VAL A 165 10.88 -2.70 10.65
CA VAL A 165 11.89 -1.99 9.88
C VAL A 165 13.25 -2.05 10.57
N GLY A 166 14.30 -1.68 9.85
CA GLY A 166 15.65 -1.62 10.40
C GLY A 166 15.77 -0.68 11.59
N ASN A 167 15.21 0.53 11.43
CA ASN A 167 15.08 1.59 12.41
C ASN A 167 13.88 2.48 12.03
N LEU A 168 13.57 3.48 12.85
CA LEU A 168 12.47 4.42 12.62
C LEU A 168 12.88 5.71 11.89
N ASP A 169 14.15 5.85 11.51
CA ASP A 169 14.69 7.11 11.02
C ASP A 169 13.96 7.63 9.79
N TYR A 170 13.66 6.75 8.83
CA TYR A 170 12.90 7.14 7.62
C TYR A 170 11.48 7.60 7.94
N LEU A 171 10.79 6.97 8.89
CA LEU A 171 9.45 7.38 9.33
C LEU A 171 9.49 8.72 10.08
N ILE A 172 10.52 8.94 10.91
CA ILE A 172 10.74 10.19 11.64
C ILE A 172 11.06 11.32 10.66
N LYS A 173 12.05 11.10 9.79
CA LYS A 173 12.50 12.11 8.81
C LYS A 173 11.42 12.43 7.79
N GLY A 174 10.63 11.43 7.39
CA GLY A 174 9.47 11.60 6.52
C GLY A 174 8.25 12.21 7.20
N GLY A 175 8.23 12.35 8.54
CA GLY A 175 7.08 12.86 9.29
C GLY A 175 5.88 11.90 9.34
N ARG A 176 6.04 10.62 8.99
CA ARG A 176 5.00 9.59 9.01
C ARG A 176 5.17 8.61 10.17
N ILE A 177 5.79 9.06 11.26
CA ILE A 177 5.98 8.24 12.46
C ILE A 177 4.65 7.91 13.18
N GLY A 178 3.57 8.66 12.92
CA GLY A 178 2.24 8.41 13.45
C GLY A 178 2.21 8.31 14.98
N LYS A 179 1.50 7.28 15.47
CA LYS A 179 1.36 6.98 16.92
C LYS A 179 2.44 6.00 17.43
N VAL A 180 3.52 5.81 16.68
CA VAL A 180 4.67 5.01 17.12
C VAL A 180 5.50 5.83 18.10
N SER A 181 5.52 5.45 19.37
CA SER A 181 6.29 6.18 20.38
C SER A 181 7.79 6.03 20.15
N GLY A 182 8.51 7.16 20.05
CA GLY A 182 9.93 7.22 19.70
C GLY A 182 10.93 6.66 20.70
N ARG A 183 10.49 6.08 21.84
CA ARG A 183 11.37 5.56 22.90
C ARG A 183 12.20 4.34 22.49
N ALA A 184 11.83 3.63 21.41
CA ALA A 184 12.57 2.45 20.92
C ALA A 184 13.52 2.77 19.76
N ALA A 185 13.59 4.01 19.30
CA ALA A 185 14.17 4.37 18.02
C ALA A 185 15.68 4.12 17.89
N ASN A 186 16.46 4.11 18.98
CA ASN A 186 17.92 4.15 18.89
C ASN A 186 18.65 3.17 19.82
N LEU A 187 18.01 2.10 20.28
CA LEU A 187 18.70 1.08 21.06
C LEU A 187 19.33 0.04 20.13
N LEU A 188 20.64 -0.17 20.27
CA LEU A 188 21.40 -1.13 19.48
C LEU A 188 20.74 -2.54 19.51
N GLY A 189 20.47 -3.08 18.33
CA GLY A 189 19.88 -4.42 18.19
C GLY A 189 18.36 -4.50 18.49
N ILE A 190 17.69 -3.39 18.80
CA ILE A 190 16.23 -3.35 18.95
C ILE A 190 15.59 -3.06 17.59
N LYS A 191 14.59 -3.86 17.24
CA LYS A 191 13.78 -3.69 16.01
C LYS A 191 12.38 -3.24 16.40
N PRO A 192 11.90 -2.12 15.86
CA PRO A 192 10.53 -1.67 16.11
C PRO A 192 9.55 -2.60 15.41
N MET A 193 8.47 -2.91 16.11
CA MET A 193 7.29 -3.56 15.54
C MET A 193 6.23 -2.50 15.33
N ILE A 194 5.62 -2.52 14.16
CA ILE A 194 4.64 -1.52 13.74
C ILE A 194 3.38 -2.25 13.28
N LEU A 195 2.24 -1.70 13.67
CA LEU A 195 0.93 -2.12 13.20
C LEU A 195 0.37 -1.00 12.33
N PHE A 196 -0.02 -1.32 11.10
CA PHE A 196 -0.86 -0.46 10.29
C PHE A 196 -2.30 -0.98 10.36
N LYS A 197 -3.22 -0.12 10.71
CA LYS A 197 -4.66 -0.36 10.71
C LYS A 197 -5.43 0.94 10.61
N ASP A 198 -6.64 0.89 10.08
CA ASP A 198 -7.50 2.06 9.93
C ASP A 198 -6.81 3.24 9.25
N GLY A 199 -5.91 2.98 8.30
CA GLY A 199 -5.15 3.97 7.55
C GLY A 199 -3.99 4.65 8.29
N GLU A 200 -3.62 4.20 9.50
CA GLU A 200 -2.57 4.79 10.33
C GLU A 200 -1.59 3.75 10.85
N ILE A 201 -0.41 4.21 11.31
CA ILE A 201 0.57 3.36 11.99
C ILE A 201 0.56 3.55 13.50
N PHE A 202 0.71 2.43 14.21
CA PHE A 202 0.74 2.33 15.65
C PHE A 202 1.96 1.54 16.12
N SER A 203 2.35 1.75 17.38
CA SER A 203 3.38 0.92 17.99
C SER A 203 2.88 -0.52 18.18
N GLY A 204 3.56 -1.47 17.56
CA GLY A 204 3.38 -2.92 17.78
C GLY A 204 4.34 -3.48 18.82
N GLY A 205 5.12 -2.62 19.51
CA GLY A 205 6.14 -3.03 20.46
C GLY A 205 7.55 -3.08 19.87
N VAL A 206 8.39 -3.93 20.43
CA VAL A 206 9.79 -4.09 20.00
C VAL A 206 10.21 -5.55 20.03
N ALA A 207 11.22 -5.88 19.24
CA ALA A 207 11.89 -7.18 19.27
C ALA A 207 13.41 -7.02 19.32
N ARG A 208 14.15 -7.96 19.89
CA ARG A 208 15.60 -7.92 19.94
C ARG A 208 16.21 -8.74 18.82
N GLY A 209 16.78 -8.08 17.83
CA GLY A 209 17.34 -8.72 16.64
C GLY A 209 16.30 -9.03 15.55
N ARG A 210 16.81 -9.27 14.34
CA ARG A 210 15.98 -9.41 13.14
C ARG A 210 15.08 -10.65 13.18
N GLN A 211 15.64 -11.81 13.56
CA GLN A 211 14.88 -13.06 13.63
C GLN A 211 13.69 -12.95 14.60
N LYS A 212 13.92 -12.39 15.80
CA LYS A 212 12.84 -12.19 16.78
C LYS A 212 11.79 -11.18 16.32
N SER A 213 12.15 -10.24 15.44
CA SER A 213 11.16 -9.34 14.86
C SER A 213 10.22 -10.07 13.89
N PHE A 214 10.70 -11.06 13.15
CA PHE A 214 9.84 -11.91 12.32
C PHE A 214 8.90 -12.79 13.14
N GLU A 215 9.45 -13.44 14.17
CA GLU A 215 8.65 -14.22 15.10
C GLU A 215 7.54 -13.38 15.75
N LYS A 216 7.85 -12.14 16.10
CA LYS A 216 6.88 -11.20 16.69
C LYS A 216 5.82 -10.74 15.68
N ALA A 217 6.19 -10.47 14.43
CA ALA A 217 5.22 -10.14 13.38
C ALA A 217 4.26 -11.32 13.14
N LEU A 218 4.80 -12.53 13.10
CA LEU A 218 4.01 -13.75 12.97
C LEU A 218 3.08 -13.97 14.18
N GLU A 219 3.58 -13.77 15.41
CA GLU A 219 2.75 -13.81 16.61
C GLU A 219 1.58 -12.81 16.53
N GLN A 220 1.84 -11.59 16.08
CA GLN A 220 0.79 -10.58 15.91
C GLN A 220 -0.25 -10.98 14.87
N LEU A 221 0.17 -11.55 13.73
CA LEU A 221 -0.74 -12.12 12.74
C LEU A 221 -1.60 -13.22 13.34
N MET A 222 -0.99 -14.18 14.04
CA MET A 222 -1.73 -15.30 14.63
C MET A 222 -2.73 -14.84 15.69
N ASN A 223 -2.34 -13.88 16.52
CA ASN A 223 -3.23 -13.28 17.52
C ASN A 223 -4.40 -12.52 16.85
N TYR A 224 -4.15 -11.86 15.72
CA TYR A 224 -5.21 -11.20 14.95
C TYR A 224 -6.22 -12.21 14.42
N LEU A 225 -5.75 -13.31 13.82
CA LEU A 225 -6.62 -14.37 13.32
C LEU A 225 -7.46 -14.99 14.46
N ASP A 226 -6.86 -15.22 15.64
CA ASP A 226 -7.55 -15.75 16.80
C ASP A 226 -8.63 -14.80 17.35
N ALA A 227 -8.33 -13.50 17.35
CA ALA A 227 -9.23 -12.49 17.90
C ALA A 227 -10.43 -12.20 16.99
N ASN A 228 -10.27 -12.33 15.66
CA ASN A 228 -11.31 -11.99 14.69
C ASN A 228 -12.10 -13.22 14.20
N GLY A 229 -11.69 -14.41 14.57
CA GLY A 229 -12.37 -15.66 14.17
C GLY A 229 -12.15 -16.01 12.70
N GLY A 230 -12.86 -17.03 12.23
CA GLY A 230 -12.70 -17.55 10.89
C GLY A 230 -11.50 -18.49 10.74
N THR A 231 -11.26 -18.88 9.51
CA THR A 231 -10.09 -19.67 9.11
C THR A 231 -9.17 -18.83 8.23
N PRO A 232 -7.91 -19.19 8.04
CA PRO A 232 -7.05 -18.46 7.10
C PRO A 232 -7.57 -18.40 5.66
N ASP A 233 -8.50 -19.27 5.28
CA ASP A 233 -9.16 -19.22 3.96
C ASP A 233 -10.11 -18.01 3.84
N ASP A 234 -10.54 -17.43 4.96
CA ASP A 234 -11.34 -16.20 5.00
C ASP A 234 -10.47 -14.94 4.89
N TYR A 235 -9.13 -15.09 4.84
CA TYR A 235 -8.18 -14.00 4.81
C TYR A 235 -7.22 -14.13 3.63
N ARG A 236 -6.86 -13.02 3.05
CA ARG A 236 -5.74 -12.93 2.12
C ARG A 236 -4.49 -12.51 2.90
N ILE A 237 -3.50 -13.40 2.98
CA ILE A 237 -2.25 -13.16 3.71
C ILE A 237 -1.11 -12.94 2.70
N ILE A 238 -0.51 -11.76 2.75
CA ILE A 238 0.58 -11.36 1.86
C ILE A 238 1.82 -11.03 2.70
N VAL A 239 2.98 -11.48 2.25
CA VAL A 239 4.27 -11.07 2.81
C VAL A 239 4.96 -10.13 1.83
N GLY A 240 5.06 -8.86 2.22
CA GLY A 240 5.78 -7.83 1.48
C GLY A 240 7.20 -7.64 2.02
N TYR A 241 8.12 -7.22 1.15
CA TYR A 241 9.48 -6.84 1.52
C TYR A 241 9.91 -5.58 0.75
N GLY A 242 10.83 -4.80 1.33
CA GLY A 242 11.33 -3.60 0.68
C GLY A 242 12.48 -3.89 -0.30
N TYR A 243 13.62 -4.34 0.21
CA TYR A 243 14.83 -4.52 -0.59
C TYR A 243 15.33 -5.97 -0.64
N ASP A 244 15.37 -6.67 0.50
CA ASP A 244 15.93 -8.01 0.65
C ASP A 244 14.87 -9.08 0.36
N GLU A 245 14.87 -9.57 -0.88
CA GLU A 245 13.94 -10.61 -1.32
C GLU A 245 14.11 -11.93 -0.56
N GLU A 246 15.36 -12.30 -0.22
CA GLU A 246 15.62 -13.54 0.52
C GLU A 246 15.08 -13.46 1.96
N GLU A 247 15.09 -12.27 2.53
CA GLU A 247 14.45 -12.02 3.83
C GLU A 247 12.92 -12.18 3.74
N GLY A 248 12.32 -11.65 2.69
CA GLY A 248 10.90 -11.83 2.38
C GLY A 248 10.51 -13.30 2.21
N LYS A 249 11.28 -14.05 1.41
CA LYS A 249 11.09 -15.49 1.21
C LYS A 249 11.18 -16.28 2.52
N ARG A 250 12.15 -15.96 3.38
CA ARG A 250 12.28 -16.59 4.71
C ARG A 250 11.05 -16.35 5.58
N LEU A 251 10.59 -15.09 5.64
CA LEU A 251 9.40 -14.74 6.40
C LEU A 251 8.16 -15.47 5.84
N TRP A 252 8.02 -15.51 4.52
CA TRP A 252 6.93 -16.26 3.88
C TRP A 252 6.94 -17.74 4.24
N MET A 253 8.10 -18.41 4.19
CA MET A 253 8.22 -19.82 4.57
C MET A 253 7.84 -20.05 6.04
N GLN A 254 8.27 -19.17 6.95
CA GLN A 254 7.92 -19.25 8.37
C GLN A 254 6.42 -19.04 8.60
N THR A 255 5.82 -18.05 7.95
CA THR A 255 4.39 -17.75 8.00
C THR A 255 3.58 -18.96 7.52
N ARG A 256 3.94 -19.51 6.37
CA ARG A 256 3.29 -20.69 5.79
C ARG A 256 3.39 -21.91 6.69
N ALA A 257 4.56 -22.15 7.30
CA ALA A 257 4.75 -23.27 8.24
C ALA A 257 3.89 -23.11 9.49
N ALA A 258 3.83 -21.91 10.07
CA ALA A 258 3.02 -21.65 11.26
C ALA A 258 1.51 -21.77 10.98
N LEU A 259 1.04 -21.25 9.85
CA LEU A 259 -0.35 -21.40 9.43
C LEU A 259 -0.72 -22.86 9.23
N ARG A 260 0.13 -23.66 8.58
CA ARG A 260 -0.09 -25.10 8.40
C ARG A 260 -0.12 -25.88 9.71
N ALA A 261 0.73 -25.53 10.65
CA ALA A 261 0.76 -26.18 11.95
C ALA A 261 -0.53 -25.95 12.74
N LYS A 262 -1.10 -24.75 12.62
CA LYS A 262 -2.34 -24.38 13.33
C LYS A 262 -3.61 -24.78 12.57
N TYR A 263 -3.57 -24.74 11.25
CA TYR A 263 -4.69 -25.00 10.34
C TYR A 263 -4.31 -26.08 9.31
N PRO A 264 -4.33 -27.37 9.68
CA PRO A 264 -3.80 -28.45 8.81
C PRO A 264 -4.54 -28.64 7.48
N CYS A 265 -5.79 -28.20 7.41
CA CYS A 265 -6.65 -28.35 6.22
C CYS A 265 -6.53 -27.23 5.18
N LEU A 266 -5.62 -26.27 5.38
CA LEU A 266 -5.43 -25.16 4.44
C LEU A 266 -4.95 -25.62 3.07
N LEU A 267 -5.73 -25.31 2.04
CA LEU A 267 -5.32 -25.43 0.64
C LEU A 267 -4.62 -24.14 0.25
N TYR A 268 -3.34 -24.23 -0.13
CA TYR A 268 -2.56 -23.09 -0.62
C TYR A 268 -2.63 -23.06 -2.14
N THR A 269 -3.18 -22.00 -2.68
CA THR A 269 -2.92 -21.60 -4.06
C THR A 269 -1.59 -20.85 -4.08
N SER A 270 -0.63 -21.36 -4.85
CA SER A 270 0.69 -20.74 -5.08
C SER A 270 0.57 -19.54 -5.99
#